data_37ecfb9917c4e0ae132359225e2f8d52
#
_entry.id   37ecfb9917c4e0ae132359225e2f8d52
#
_cell.length_a   1.000
_cell.length_b   1.000
_cell.length_c   1.000
_cell.angle_alpha   90.00
_cell.angle_beta   90.00
_cell.angle_gamma   90.00
#
_symmetry.space_group_name_H-M   'P 1'
#
loop_
_entity.id
_entity.type
_entity.pdbx_description
1 polymer ?
#
loop_
_entity_poly.entity_id
_entity_poly.type
_entity_poly.pdbx_seq_one_letter_code
_entity_poly.pdbx_strand_id
1 'polypeptide(L)'
;MSNHEFEIRKKKRWPLPLAIVVLLIAAAAVWHFTAGKNQAVQFGTTLKVHYEPAMAGEQRVIQYVGEHIAPDYGIKLEAVGLQDPVQADRAVAQGQYAATLYQHQWWLKQVVDANGFKLTPTQPVFQWAFGIYSDRYPSVDALPDGAEIVVPNDGANQGQALWLLQRIGLIGLDPTIEPRTAKLKDITVNKRNFNFKELDLLTMPRALNSVDAAIGYVSQFDAGKVPREKGILFPPAPKTFASQLVIGTPYLEDANIKKLQQAFADPRVQQYLQQTDDPLVKGVLVPVSAE
;
A
#
# COMPACT_ATOMS: atom_id res chain seq x y z
N MET A 1 4.93 -84.75 -38.13
CA MET A 1 5.26 -84.52 -36.71
C MET A 1 6.15 -83.31 -36.66
N SER A 2 5.59 -82.12 -36.30
CA SER A 2 6.31 -80.87 -36.28
C SER A 2 6.61 -80.48 -34.81
N ASN A 3 7.92 -80.42 -34.47
CA ASN A 3 8.35 -80.00 -33.19
C ASN A 3 8.37 -78.45 -33.18
N HIS A 4 7.52 -77.82 -32.37
CA HIS A 4 7.59 -76.41 -32.04
C HIS A 4 8.48 -76.25 -30.77
N GLU A 5 9.71 -75.76 -30.93
CA GLU A 5 10.53 -75.29 -29.84
C GLU A 5 10.04 -73.94 -29.37
N PHE A 6 9.73 -73.82 -28.09
CA PHE A 6 9.40 -72.55 -27.43
C PHE A 6 10.68 -71.84 -27.01
N GLU A 7 11.04 -70.76 -27.69
CA GLU A 7 12.11 -69.87 -27.27
C GLU A 7 11.67 -68.99 -26.10
N ILE A 8 12.27 -69.18 -24.92
CA ILE A 8 12.05 -68.36 -23.76
C ILE A 8 12.91 -67.09 -23.88
N ARG A 9 12.29 -65.96 -24.23
CA ARG A 9 12.98 -64.64 -24.20
C ARG A 9 13.45 -64.30 -22.79
N LYS A 10 14.73 -64.27 -22.52
CA LYS A 10 15.37 -63.82 -21.28
C LYS A 10 15.07 -62.30 -21.09
N LYS A 11 14.34 -61.90 -20.05
CA LYS A 11 14.18 -60.51 -19.63
C LYS A 11 15.53 -59.94 -19.29
N LYS A 12 15.95 -58.90 -20.01
CA LYS A 12 17.17 -58.12 -19.77
C LYS A 12 17.07 -57.47 -18.39
N ARG A 13 17.68 -58.04 -17.37
CA ARG A 13 17.79 -57.44 -16.05
C ARG A 13 18.78 -56.31 -16.12
N TRP A 14 18.34 -55.05 -15.95
CA TRP A 14 19.23 -53.94 -15.75
C TRP A 14 20.04 -54.19 -14.48
N PRO A 15 21.35 -53.96 -14.50
CA PRO A 15 22.19 -54.19 -13.34
C PRO A 15 21.76 -53.20 -12.22
N LEU A 16 21.47 -53.77 -11.06
CA LEU A 16 21.05 -53.03 -9.83
C LEU A 16 21.84 -51.73 -9.58
N PRO A 17 23.18 -51.68 -9.83
CA PRO A 17 23.95 -50.44 -9.66
C PRO A 17 23.57 -49.31 -10.59
N LEU A 18 23.06 -49.58 -11.80
CA LEU A 18 22.63 -48.52 -12.74
C LEU A 18 21.34 -47.85 -12.28
N ALA A 19 20.41 -48.59 -11.73
CA ALA A 19 19.16 -48.07 -11.16
C ALA A 19 19.44 -47.17 -9.94
N ILE A 20 20.39 -47.54 -9.09
CA ILE A 20 20.79 -46.73 -7.92
C ILE A 20 21.46 -45.41 -8.37
N VAL A 21 22.33 -45.45 -9.38
CA VAL A 21 22.98 -44.24 -9.92
C VAL A 21 21.95 -43.27 -10.51
N VAL A 22 20.95 -43.78 -11.26
CA VAL A 22 19.85 -42.93 -11.81
C VAL A 22 19.02 -42.32 -10.71
N LEU A 23 18.72 -43.06 -9.62
CA LEU A 23 17.99 -42.52 -8.47
C LEU A 23 18.79 -41.46 -7.70
N LEU A 24 20.08 -41.63 -7.54
CA LEU A 24 20.96 -40.64 -6.92
C LEU A 24 21.09 -39.38 -7.75
N ILE A 25 21.19 -39.47 -9.07
CA ILE A 25 21.20 -38.32 -9.99
C ILE A 25 19.83 -37.60 -9.94
N ALA A 26 18.74 -38.34 -9.96
CA ALA A 26 17.39 -37.76 -9.82
C ALA A 26 17.19 -37.07 -8.45
N ALA A 27 17.65 -37.68 -7.37
CA ALA A 27 17.61 -37.09 -6.03
C ALA A 27 18.51 -35.84 -5.91
N ALA A 28 19.70 -35.86 -6.49
CA ALA A 28 20.61 -34.71 -6.56
C ALA A 28 20.02 -33.57 -7.43
N ALA A 29 19.39 -33.90 -8.54
CA ALA A 29 18.68 -32.93 -9.37
C ALA A 29 17.47 -32.31 -8.63
N VAL A 30 16.65 -33.13 -7.98
CA VAL A 30 15.53 -32.65 -7.14
C VAL A 30 16.07 -31.78 -5.99
N TRP A 31 17.14 -32.22 -5.31
CA TRP A 31 17.76 -31.44 -4.24
C TRP A 31 18.33 -30.12 -4.76
N HIS A 32 19.00 -30.11 -5.91
CA HIS A 32 19.51 -28.89 -6.53
C HIS A 32 18.40 -27.94 -6.97
N PHE A 33 17.30 -28.46 -7.53
CA PHE A 33 16.13 -27.65 -7.89
C PHE A 33 15.32 -27.16 -6.68
N THR A 34 15.28 -27.90 -5.57
CA THR A 34 14.56 -27.51 -4.35
C THR A 34 15.42 -26.67 -3.42
N ALA A 35 16.73 -26.95 -3.29
CA ALA A 35 17.66 -26.15 -2.50
C ALA A 35 17.87 -24.75 -3.11
N GLY A 36 17.89 -24.64 -4.45
CA GLY A 36 17.96 -23.33 -5.13
C GLY A 36 16.70 -22.48 -4.97
N LYS A 37 15.55 -23.08 -4.67
CA LYS A 37 14.29 -22.33 -4.44
C LYS A 37 14.13 -21.79 -3.03
N ASN A 38 14.97 -22.18 -2.08
CA ASN A 38 14.89 -21.79 -0.66
C ASN A 38 16.02 -20.87 -0.20
N GLN A 39 16.84 -20.33 -1.10
CA GLN A 39 17.64 -19.17 -0.72
C GLN A 39 16.69 -17.99 -0.65
N ALA A 40 16.24 -17.67 0.57
CA ALA A 40 15.56 -16.41 0.84
C ALA A 40 16.45 -15.29 0.26
N VAL A 41 15.86 -14.40 -0.54
CA VAL A 41 16.55 -13.22 -1.04
C VAL A 41 17.19 -12.54 0.16
N GLN A 42 18.52 -12.42 0.16
CA GLN A 42 19.22 -11.72 1.22
C GLN A 42 19.46 -10.31 0.73
N PHE A 43 18.90 -9.32 1.44
CA PHE A 43 19.06 -7.93 1.06
C PHE A 43 20.47 -7.44 1.38
N GLY A 44 21.11 -6.76 0.41
CA GLY A 44 22.33 -6.01 0.63
C GLY A 44 22.09 -4.78 1.51
N THR A 45 23.15 -4.00 1.74
CA THR A 45 23.05 -2.75 2.53
C THR A 45 22.34 -1.61 1.79
N THR A 46 22.21 -1.65 0.46
CA THR A 46 21.42 -0.70 -0.32
C THR A 46 20.01 -1.27 -0.54
N LEU A 47 19.01 -0.60 0.00
CA LEU A 47 17.64 -1.04 0.04
C LEU A 47 16.76 -0.13 -0.83
N LYS A 48 16.04 -0.74 -1.77
CA LYS A 48 15.08 -0.04 -2.62
C LYS A 48 13.74 0.05 -1.89
N VAL A 49 13.25 1.27 -1.71
CA VAL A 49 11.96 1.56 -1.09
C VAL A 49 11.07 2.25 -2.10
N HIS A 50 9.91 1.65 -2.38
CA HIS A 50 8.96 2.17 -3.34
C HIS A 50 8.11 3.30 -2.76
N TYR A 51 7.79 4.29 -3.60
CA TYR A 51 6.80 5.34 -3.37
C TYR A 51 5.89 5.50 -4.61
N GLU A 52 4.69 6.03 -4.40
CA GLU A 52 3.77 6.39 -5.49
C GLU A 52 4.19 7.74 -6.12
N PRO A 53 4.58 7.79 -7.42
CA PRO A 53 5.05 9.03 -8.03
C PRO A 53 4.04 10.18 -8.04
N ALA A 54 2.73 9.87 -8.04
CA ALA A 54 1.69 10.88 -7.90
C ALA A 54 1.65 11.51 -6.50
N MET A 55 2.33 10.90 -5.51
CA MET A 55 2.42 11.35 -4.11
C MET A 55 3.88 11.68 -3.76
N ALA A 56 4.44 12.70 -4.41
CA ALA A 56 5.87 13.05 -4.34
C ALA A 56 6.40 13.28 -2.91
N GLY A 57 5.55 13.61 -1.94
CA GLY A 57 5.93 13.75 -0.53
C GLY A 57 6.50 12.46 0.07
N GLU A 58 6.03 11.30 -0.38
CA GLU A 58 6.55 10.00 0.07
C GLU A 58 8.03 9.82 -0.27
N GLN A 59 8.42 10.24 -1.48
CA GLN A 59 9.81 10.25 -1.91
C GLN A 59 10.68 11.09 -0.96
N ARG A 60 10.18 12.26 -0.53
CA ARG A 60 10.90 13.15 0.40
C ARG A 60 11.15 12.49 1.75
N VAL A 61 10.16 11.76 2.27
CA VAL A 61 10.34 11.01 3.52
C VAL A 61 11.41 9.93 3.35
N ILE A 62 11.38 9.15 2.26
CA ILE A 62 12.40 8.11 1.99
C ILE A 62 13.79 8.74 1.86
N GLN A 63 13.91 9.86 1.14
CA GLN A 63 15.16 10.59 0.99
C GLN A 63 15.69 11.11 2.33
N TYR A 64 14.84 11.74 3.14
CA TYR A 64 15.22 12.21 4.48
C TYR A 64 15.72 11.06 5.36
N VAL A 65 15.00 9.95 5.42
CA VAL A 65 15.43 8.77 6.16
C VAL A 65 16.75 8.23 5.61
N GLY A 66 16.91 8.18 4.29
CA GLY A 66 18.11 7.69 3.62
C GLY A 66 19.35 8.54 3.89
N GLU A 67 19.20 9.86 3.95
CA GLU A 67 20.30 10.81 4.12
C GLU A 67 20.67 11.03 5.59
N HIS A 68 19.69 11.07 6.50
CA HIS A 68 19.88 11.52 7.87
C HIS A 68 19.74 10.43 8.94
N ILE A 69 19.17 9.28 8.62
CA ILE A 69 18.87 8.24 9.62
C ILE A 69 19.49 6.90 9.24
N ALA A 70 19.27 6.42 8.02
CA ALA A 70 19.72 5.10 7.57
C ALA A 70 21.22 4.83 7.73
N PRO A 71 22.14 5.84 7.58
CA PRO A 71 23.57 5.63 7.82
C PRO A 71 23.90 5.17 9.25
N ASP A 72 23.14 5.62 10.27
CA ASP A 72 23.32 5.22 11.66
C ASP A 72 23.06 3.72 11.88
N TYR A 73 22.26 3.12 11.00
CA TYR A 73 21.94 1.69 11.00
C TYR A 73 22.82 0.90 10.00
N GLY A 74 23.77 1.56 9.31
CA GLY A 74 24.67 0.93 8.32
C GLY A 74 23.96 0.46 7.06
N ILE A 75 22.90 1.12 6.65
CA ILE A 75 22.15 0.88 5.40
C ILE A 75 22.05 2.15 4.56
N LYS A 76 21.76 1.99 3.26
CA LYS A 76 21.48 3.07 2.32
C LYS A 76 20.10 2.85 1.72
N LEU A 77 19.36 3.92 1.48
CA LEU A 77 18.04 3.86 0.84
C LEU A 77 18.10 4.42 -0.58
N GLU A 78 17.41 3.74 -1.48
CA GLU A 78 17.13 4.18 -2.85
C GLU A 78 15.62 4.30 -3.01
N ALA A 79 15.11 5.53 -3.20
CA ALA A 79 13.70 5.75 -3.48
C ALA A 79 13.39 5.35 -4.93
N VAL A 80 12.41 4.48 -5.14
CA VAL A 80 12.02 3.97 -6.46
C VAL A 80 10.56 4.28 -6.71
N GLY A 81 10.28 5.08 -7.75
CA GLY A 81 8.92 5.37 -8.20
C GLY A 81 8.45 4.33 -9.21
N LEU A 82 7.25 3.78 -9.00
CA LEU A 82 6.56 2.92 -9.96
C LEU A 82 5.07 3.27 -9.94
N GLN A 83 4.50 3.61 -11.11
CA GLN A 83 3.13 4.11 -11.21
C GLN A 83 2.05 3.06 -11.00
N ASP A 84 2.38 1.77 -11.24
CA ASP A 84 1.45 0.67 -10.99
C ASP A 84 1.63 0.13 -9.56
N PRO A 85 0.71 0.46 -8.65
CA PRO A 85 0.82 0.06 -7.25
C PRO A 85 0.78 -1.46 -7.04
N VAL A 86 0.05 -2.20 -7.88
CA VAL A 86 -0.01 -3.67 -7.79
C VAL A 86 1.31 -4.30 -8.23
N GLN A 87 1.98 -3.73 -9.23
CA GLN A 87 3.33 -4.18 -9.64
C GLN A 87 4.38 -3.83 -8.57
N ALA A 88 4.24 -2.70 -7.89
CA ALA A 88 5.11 -2.35 -6.76
C ALA A 88 4.97 -3.36 -5.60
N ASP A 89 3.75 -3.69 -5.23
CA ASP A 89 3.46 -4.70 -4.20
C ASP A 89 4.00 -6.09 -4.60
N ARG A 90 3.86 -6.46 -5.86
CA ARG A 90 4.44 -7.69 -6.40
C ARG A 90 5.98 -7.69 -6.27
N ALA A 91 6.63 -6.56 -6.61
CA ALA A 91 8.08 -6.43 -6.50
C ALA A 91 8.56 -6.55 -5.05
N VAL A 92 7.81 -6.01 -4.08
CA VAL A 92 8.09 -6.17 -2.65
C VAL A 92 7.86 -7.62 -2.21
N ALA A 93 6.75 -8.24 -2.60
CA ALA A 93 6.44 -9.63 -2.26
C ALA A 93 7.50 -10.62 -2.81
N GLN A 94 8.14 -10.28 -3.92
CA GLN A 94 9.21 -11.07 -4.57
C GLN A 94 10.63 -10.71 -4.11
N GLY A 95 10.80 -9.71 -3.23
CA GLY A 95 12.09 -9.25 -2.73
C GLY A 95 12.93 -8.45 -3.73
N GLN A 96 12.33 -7.93 -4.80
CA GLN A 96 12.97 -7.00 -5.74
C GLN A 96 13.11 -5.60 -5.12
N TYR A 97 12.13 -5.20 -4.30
CA TYR A 97 12.16 -4.02 -3.43
C TYR A 97 12.12 -4.45 -1.98
N ALA A 98 12.78 -3.71 -1.12
CA ALA A 98 12.83 -3.98 0.32
C ALA A 98 11.51 -3.65 1.02
N ALA A 99 10.85 -2.57 0.59
CA ALA A 99 9.60 -2.09 1.17
C ALA A 99 8.83 -1.16 0.22
N THR A 100 7.59 -0.86 0.60
CA THR A 100 6.80 0.23 0.02
C THR A 100 6.11 1.03 1.12
N LEU A 101 5.79 2.32 0.82
CA LEU A 101 5.18 3.27 1.78
C LEU A 101 3.84 3.85 1.29
N TYR A 102 3.39 3.56 0.08
CA TYR A 102 2.29 4.26 -0.58
C TYR A 102 0.88 3.92 -0.05
N GLN A 103 0.73 3.00 0.91
CA GLN A 103 -0.56 2.42 1.24
C GLN A 103 -0.85 2.31 2.74
N HIS A 104 -2.11 2.51 3.12
CA HIS A 104 -2.61 2.16 4.44
C HIS A 104 -3.07 0.68 4.48
N GLN A 105 -3.26 0.14 5.69
CA GLN A 105 -3.53 -1.30 5.88
C GLN A 105 -4.80 -1.82 5.16
N TRP A 106 -5.80 -0.97 4.91
CA TRP A 106 -7.07 -1.39 4.27
C TRP A 106 -6.92 -1.52 2.76
N TRP A 107 -6.16 -0.62 2.12
CA TRP A 107 -5.78 -0.78 0.74
C TRP A 107 -4.89 -2.01 0.56
N LEU A 108 -3.87 -2.18 1.39
CA LEU A 108 -3.02 -3.36 1.39
C LEU A 108 -3.83 -4.65 1.50
N LYS A 109 -4.82 -4.68 2.42
CA LYS A 109 -5.69 -5.86 2.55
C LYS A 109 -6.44 -6.18 1.26
N GLN A 110 -6.99 -5.19 0.56
CA GLN A 110 -7.68 -5.40 -0.71
C GLN A 110 -6.72 -5.96 -1.78
N VAL A 111 -5.51 -5.42 -1.88
CA VAL A 111 -4.50 -5.88 -2.82
C VAL A 111 -4.06 -7.31 -2.51
N VAL A 112 -3.83 -7.62 -1.23
CA VAL A 112 -3.44 -8.97 -0.77
C VAL A 112 -4.55 -9.97 -1.05
N ASP A 113 -5.79 -9.65 -0.72
CA ASP A 113 -6.95 -10.53 -0.93
C ASP A 113 -7.16 -10.81 -2.44
N ALA A 114 -6.97 -9.81 -3.30
CA ALA A 114 -7.17 -9.93 -4.74
C ALA A 114 -6.04 -10.68 -5.46
N ASN A 115 -4.80 -10.60 -4.97
CA ASN A 115 -3.62 -11.08 -5.68
C ASN A 115 -2.87 -12.23 -4.97
N GLY A 116 -3.17 -12.50 -3.71
CA GLY A 116 -2.50 -13.53 -2.90
C GLY A 116 -1.06 -13.19 -2.55
N PHE A 117 -0.66 -11.91 -2.57
CA PHE A 117 0.69 -11.48 -2.22
C PHE A 117 0.99 -11.73 -0.74
N LYS A 118 2.22 -12.14 -0.46
CA LYS A 118 2.71 -12.31 0.92
C LYS A 118 3.39 -11.01 1.38
N LEU A 119 2.58 -10.09 1.89
CA LEU A 119 2.99 -8.78 2.37
C LEU A 119 2.56 -8.58 3.82
N THR A 120 3.38 -7.87 4.59
CA THR A 120 3.14 -7.57 6.00
C THR A 120 3.31 -6.07 6.23
N PRO A 121 2.28 -5.35 6.71
CA PRO A 121 2.44 -4.01 7.25
C PRO A 121 3.18 -4.12 8.58
N THR A 122 4.27 -3.37 8.75
CA THR A 122 5.11 -3.47 9.96
C THR A 122 4.87 -2.34 10.94
N GLN A 123 4.80 -1.11 10.45
CA GLN A 123 4.58 0.07 11.29
C GLN A 123 4.01 1.24 10.50
N PRO A 124 3.22 2.12 11.13
CA PRO A 124 2.79 3.37 10.53
C PRO A 124 3.97 4.34 10.44
N VAL A 125 4.07 5.09 9.33
CA VAL A 125 5.16 6.04 9.08
C VAL A 125 4.67 7.48 9.08
N PHE A 126 3.59 7.77 8.37
CA PHE A 126 2.94 9.08 8.30
C PHE A 126 1.44 8.92 8.03
N GLN A 127 0.69 10.00 8.12
CA GLN A 127 -0.68 10.07 7.65
C GLN A 127 -0.76 11.07 6.49
N TRP A 128 -1.59 10.76 5.49
CA TRP A 128 -1.91 11.73 4.45
C TRP A 128 -2.99 12.69 4.97
N ALA A 129 -2.80 13.98 4.72
CA ALA A 129 -3.87 14.93 4.91
C ALA A 129 -5.00 14.61 3.93
N PHE A 130 -6.18 14.33 4.47
CA PHE A 130 -7.39 13.92 3.76
C PHE A 130 -8.54 14.83 4.19
N GLY A 131 -9.23 15.42 3.23
CA GLY A 131 -10.21 16.42 3.56
C GLY A 131 -11.21 16.72 2.46
N ILE A 132 -11.98 17.77 2.69
CA ILE A 132 -13.04 18.23 1.81
C ILE A 132 -12.57 19.47 1.05
N TYR A 133 -12.72 19.45 -0.25
CA TYR A 133 -12.45 20.54 -1.17
C TYR A 133 -13.71 21.08 -1.79
N SER A 134 -13.78 22.39 -2.00
CA SER A 134 -14.84 23.06 -2.77
C SER A 134 -14.28 24.24 -3.54
N ASP A 135 -14.68 24.37 -4.80
CA ASP A 135 -14.35 25.54 -5.60
C ASP A 135 -15.32 26.71 -5.35
N ARG A 136 -16.53 26.40 -4.88
CA ARG A 136 -17.66 27.30 -4.77
C ARG A 136 -17.96 27.78 -3.37
N TYR A 137 -17.68 26.97 -2.36
CA TYR A 137 -18.10 27.22 -0.97
C TYR A 137 -16.89 27.32 -0.04
N PRO A 138 -16.88 28.33 0.87
CA PRO A 138 -15.73 28.60 1.74
C PRO A 138 -15.67 27.67 2.96
N SER A 139 -16.72 26.93 3.24
CA SER A 139 -16.81 26.03 4.40
C SER A 139 -17.83 24.92 4.17
N VAL A 140 -17.78 23.88 4.98
CA VAL A 140 -18.75 22.77 4.97
C VAL A 140 -20.17 23.24 5.33
N ASP A 141 -20.29 24.22 6.24
CA ASP A 141 -21.57 24.77 6.64
C ASP A 141 -22.23 25.57 5.51
N ALA A 142 -21.45 26.16 4.63
CA ALA A 142 -21.93 26.92 3.48
C ALA A 142 -22.43 26.03 2.31
N LEU A 143 -22.16 24.72 2.33
CA LEU A 143 -22.74 23.82 1.31
C LEU A 143 -24.26 23.88 1.34
N PRO A 144 -24.98 23.91 0.19
CA PRO A 144 -26.43 23.89 0.18
C PRO A 144 -27.00 22.50 0.51
N ASP A 145 -28.24 22.46 0.91
CA ASP A 145 -29.01 21.21 0.95
C ASP A 145 -29.12 20.66 -0.47
N GLY A 146 -28.95 19.35 -0.63
CA GLY A 146 -28.88 18.71 -1.94
C GLY A 146 -27.53 18.85 -2.65
N ALA A 147 -26.48 19.40 -1.98
CA ALA A 147 -25.14 19.55 -2.60
C ALA A 147 -24.63 18.23 -3.18
N GLU A 148 -23.99 18.33 -4.33
CA GLU A 148 -23.33 17.22 -4.98
C GLU A 148 -21.92 17.03 -4.42
N ILE A 149 -21.70 15.90 -3.75
CA ILE A 149 -20.43 15.57 -3.11
C ILE A 149 -19.80 14.34 -3.78
N VAL A 150 -18.57 14.50 -4.26
CA VAL A 150 -17.80 13.40 -4.83
C VAL A 150 -16.99 12.68 -3.75
N VAL A 151 -17.11 11.37 -3.73
CA VAL A 151 -16.35 10.45 -2.87
C VAL A 151 -15.55 9.45 -3.71
N PRO A 152 -14.49 8.82 -3.17
CA PRO A 152 -13.75 7.77 -3.88
C PRO A 152 -14.62 6.58 -4.29
N ASN A 153 -14.32 6.00 -5.46
CA ASN A 153 -15.02 4.82 -5.97
C ASN A 153 -14.40 3.49 -5.49
N ASP A 154 -13.18 3.51 -4.94
CA ASP A 154 -12.59 2.33 -4.31
C ASP A 154 -13.08 2.18 -2.86
N GLY A 155 -13.26 0.91 -2.44
CA GLY A 155 -13.93 0.62 -1.17
C GLY A 155 -13.18 1.11 0.07
N ALA A 156 -11.83 1.19 0.02
CA ALA A 156 -11.03 1.59 1.18
C ALA A 156 -11.09 3.11 1.40
N ASN A 157 -10.92 3.89 0.34
CA ASN A 157 -10.95 5.35 0.42
C ASN A 157 -12.39 5.88 0.50
N GLN A 158 -13.38 5.18 -0.09
CA GLN A 158 -14.79 5.50 0.13
C GLN A 158 -15.18 5.39 1.61
N GLY A 159 -14.80 4.28 2.26
CA GLY A 159 -15.01 4.11 3.70
C GLY A 159 -14.37 5.22 4.52
N GLN A 160 -13.16 5.66 4.17
CA GLN A 160 -12.50 6.80 4.81
C GLN A 160 -13.30 8.10 4.64
N ALA A 161 -13.77 8.38 3.43
CA ALA A 161 -14.55 9.58 3.13
C ALA A 161 -15.89 9.60 3.87
N LEU A 162 -16.62 8.50 3.87
CA LEU A 162 -17.89 8.37 4.59
C LEU A 162 -17.71 8.45 6.10
N TRP A 163 -16.65 7.85 6.63
CA TRP A 163 -16.34 7.96 8.06
C TRP A 163 -15.94 9.39 8.44
N LEU A 164 -15.21 10.11 7.57
CA LEU A 164 -14.95 11.53 7.77
C LEU A 164 -16.26 12.31 7.89
N LEU A 165 -17.19 12.14 6.94
CA LEU A 165 -18.49 12.82 6.95
C LEU A 165 -19.33 12.49 8.19
N GLN A 166 -19.31 11.23 8.66
CA GLN A 166 -19.97 10.82 9.91
C GLN A 166 -19.33 11.50 11.11
N ARG A 167 -18.00 11.53 11.21
CA ARG A 167 -17.27 12.14 12.36
C ARG A 167 -17.55 13.63 12.51
N ILE A 168 -17.81 14.33 11.42
CA ILE A 168 -18.17 15.75 11.43
C ILE A 168 -19.69 15.99 11.47
N GLY A 169 -20.49 14.92 11.59
CA GLY A 169 -21.95 15.00 11.81
C GLY A 169 -22.79 15.30 10.57
N LEU A 170 -22.22 15.20 9.35
CA LEU A 170 -22.95 15.47 8.11
C LEU A 170 -23.83 14.32 7.66
N ILE A 171 -23.44 13.08 7.96
CA ILE A 171 -24.19 11.86 7.67
C ILE A 171 -24.22 10.94 8.89
N GLY A 172 -25.14 9.97 8.89
CA GLY A 172 -25.09 8.80 9.76
C GLY A 172 -24.89 7.53 8.96
N LEU A 173 -24.03 6.64 9.43
CA LEU A 173 -23.83 5.31 8.85
C LEU A 173 -24.59 4.27 9.67
N ASP A 174 -24.89 3.14 9.06
CA ASP A 174 -25.45 1.99 9.75
C ASP A 174 -24.52 1.59 10.93
N PRO A 175 -25.02 1.60 12.17
CA PRO A 175 -24.21 1.32 13.36
C PRO A 175 -23.69 -0.12 13.43
N THR A 176 -24.18 -1.03 12.59
CA THR A 176 -23.72 -2.41 12.50
C THR A 176 -22.53 -2.56 11.56
N ILE A 177 -22.22 -1.54 10.74
CA ILE A 177 -21.12 -1.53 9.78
C ILE A 177 -19.89 -0.88 10.43
N GLU A 178 -18.75 -1.50 10.27
CA GLU A 178 -17.50 -0.87 10.65
C GLU A 178 -17.24 0.35 9.75
N PRO A 179 -17.10 1.58 10.28
CA PRO A 179 -17.10 2.82 9.48
C PRO A 179 -16.09 2.81 8.32
N ARG A 180 -14.90 2.21 8.53
CA ARG A 180 -13.87 2.10 7.49
C ARG A 180 -14.26 1.23 6.29
N THR A 181 -15.30 0.39 6.42
CA THR A 181 -15.80 -0.50 5.35
C THR A 181 -17.09 0.01 4.73
N ALA A 182 -17.59 1.15 5.21
CA ALA A 182 -18.86 1.72 4.77
C ALA A 182 -18.84 2.07 3.28
N LYS A 183 -20.00 1.89 2.66
CA LYS A 183 -20.31 2.27 1.28
C LYS A 183 -21.50 3.23 1.27
N LEU A 184 -21.76 3.88 0.13
CA LEU A 184 -22.89 4.82 0.00
C LEU A 184 -24.22 4.23 0.44
N LYS A 185 -24.47 2.95 0.19
CA LYS A 185 -25.69 2.23 0.60
C LYS A 185 -25.86 2.12 2.12
N ASP A 186 -24.79 2.30 2.89
CA ASP A 186 -24.77 2.17 4.34
C ASP A 186 -25.05 3.51 5.05
N ILE A 187 -25.33 4.57 4.28
CA ILE A 187 -25.79 5.87 4.80
C ILE A 187 -27.23 5.73 5.26
N THR A 188 -27.46 5.88 6.56
CA THR A 188 -28.80 5.81 7.18
C THR A 188 -29.40 7.17 7.51
N VAL A 189 -28.53 8.20 7.65
CA VAL A 189 -28.93 9.58 7.93
C VAL A 189 -28.23 10.50 6.96
N ASN A 190 -29.03 11.30 6.23
CA ASN A 190 -28.54 12.33 5.31
C ASN A 190 -29.51 13.52 5.38
N LYS A 191 -29.44 14.28 6.48
CA LYS A 191 -30.42 15.36 6.80
C LYS A 191 -30.42 16.50 5.79
N ARG A 192 -29.27 16.73 5.14
CA ARG A 192 -29.09 17.78 4.13
C ARG A 192 -29.34 17.29 2.71
N ASN A 193 -29.77 16.04 2.53
CA ASN A 193 -30.10 15.44 1.24
C ASN A 193 -28.92 15.51 0.23
N PHE A 194 -27.66 15.37 0.68
CA PHE A 194 -26.50 15.39 -0.19
C PHE A 194 -26.58 14.31 -1.27
N ASN A 195 -26.22 14.68 -2.50
CA ASN A 195 -26.14 13.77 -3.62
C ASN A 195 -24.70 13.30 -3.79
N PHE A 196 -24.45 12.01 -3.55
CA PHE A 196 -23.10 11.44 -3.64
C PHE A 196 -22.84 10.90 -5.02
N LYS A 197 -21.64 11.22 -5.58
CA LYS A 197 -21.08 10.64 -6.78
C LYS A 197 -19.75 9.95 -6.47
N GLU A 198 -19.50 8.85 -7.15
CA GLU A 198 -18.27 8.08 -7.01
C GLU A 198 -17.35 8.38 -8.17
N LEU A 199 -16.12 8.81 -7.88
CA LEU A 199 -15.06 9.01 -8.88
C LEU A 199 -13.75 8.38 -8.41
N ASP A 200 -12.92 8.06 -9.39
CA ASP A 200 -11.53 7.71 -9.13
C ASP A 200 -10.79 8.90 -8.52
N LEU A 201 -9.97 8.64 -7.50
CA LEU A 201 -9.23 9.66 -6.75
C LEU A 201 -8.39 10.59 -7.64
N LEU A 202 -7.75 10.06 -8.69
CA LEU A 202 -6.91 10.87 -9.59
C LEU A 202 -7.74 11.78 -10.52
N THR A 203 -9.03 11.49 -10.68
CA THR A 203 -9.95 12.29 -11.52
C THR A 203 -10.68 13.38 -10.75
N MET A 204 -10.81 13.25 -9.42
CA MET A 204 -11.54 14.19 -8.56
C MET A 204 -11.10 15.66 -8.67
N PRO A 205 -9.79 15.98 -8.74
CA PRO A 205 -9.36 17.38 -8.88
C PRO A 205 -9.96 18.08 -10.11
N ARG A 206 -10.13 17.33 -11.21
CA ARG A 206 -10.71 17.85 -12.46
C ARG A 206 -12.23 18.03 -12.38
N ALA A 207 -12.90 17.26 -11.52
CA ALA A 207 -14.34 17.36 -11.35
C ALA A 207 -14.75 18.48 -10.40
N LEU A 208 -13.82 19.07 -9.63
CA LEU A 208 -14.14 20.02 -8.54
C LEU A 208 -14.91 21.23 -9.00
N ASN A 209 -14.67 21.73 -10.21
CA ASN A 209 -15.38 22.89 -10.75
C ASN A 209 -16.85 22.59 -11.16
N SER A 210 -17.20 21.33 -11.32
CA SER A 210 -18.53 20.87 -11.76
C SER A 210 -19.40 20.35 -10.62
N VAL A 211 -18.85 20.15 -9.41
CA VAL A 211 -19.53 19.65 -8.24
C VAL A 211 -19.47 20.66 -7.08
N ASP A 212 -20.19 20.43 -6.01
CA ASP A 212 -20.20 21.33 -4.85
C ASP A 212 -19.05 21.02 -3.88
N ALA A 213 -18.69 19.77 -3.73
CA ALA A 213 -17.52 19.35 -2.95
C ALA A 213 -16.93 18.02 -3.44
N ALA A 214 -15.65 17.77 -3.12
CA ALA A 214 -14.98 16.52 -3.35
C ALA A 214 -14.13 16.15 -2.12
N ILE A 215 -13.99 14.85 -1.83
CA ILE A 215 -13.28 14.35 -0.65
C ILE A 215 -12.11 13.49 -1.10
N GLY A 216 -10.89 13.92 -0.73
CA GLY A 216 -9.68 13.21 -1.14
C GLY A 216 -8.42 13.71 -0.45
N TYR A 217 -7.27 13.24 -0.92
CA TYR A 217 -5.96 13.56 -0.37
C TYR A 217 -5.39 14.87 -0.92
N VAL A 218 -4.74 15.65 -0.06
CA VAL A 218 -4.07 16.91 -0.46
C VAL A 218 -3.11 16.68 -1.62
N SER A 219 -2.31 15.61 -1.58
CA SER A 219 -1.36 15.28 -2.65
C SER A 219 -2.00 15.15 -4.04
N GLN A 220 -3.22 14.60 -4.11
CA GLN A 220 -3.93 14.42 -5.38
C GLN A 220 -4.48 15.75 -5.92
N PHE A 221 -5.03 16.59 -5.02
CA PHE A 221 -5.48 17.93 -5.41
C PHE A 221 -4.30 18.82 -5.80
N ASP A 222 -3.16 18.74 -5.11
CA ASP A 222 -1.91 19.41 -5.49
C ASP A 222 -1.41 18.95 -6.88
N ALA A 223 -1.39 17.64 -7.13
CA ALA A 223 -1.04 17.07 -8.45
C ALA A 223 -2.00 17.54 -9.55
N GLY A 224 -3.28 17.69 -9.22
CA GLY A 224 -4.30 18.27 -10.08
C GLY A 224 -4.24 19.79 -10.20
N LYS A 225 -3.27 20.46 -9.55
CA LYS A 225 -3.08 21.91 -9.52
C LYS A 225 -4.27 22.68 -8.91
N VAL A 226 -5.01 22.04 -8.00
CA VAL A 226 -6.04 22.71 -7.22
C VAL A 226 -5.37 23.51 -6.11
N PRO A 227 -5.63 24.82 -5.99
CA PRO A 227 -5.08 25.63 -4.92
C PRO A 227 -5.47 25.11 -3.53
N ARG A 228 -4.54 25.10 -2.57
CA ARG A 228 -4.77 24.54 -1.23
C ARG A 228 -5.86 25.26 -0.43
N GLU A 229 -6.07 26.56 -0.72
CA GLU A 229 -7.17 27.36 -0.18
C GLU A 229 -8.56 26.89 -0.58
N LYS A 230 -8.68 26.00 -1.58
CA LYS A 230 -9.92 25.31 -1.91
C LYS A 230 -10.25 24.16 -0.99
N GLY A 231 -9.31 23.77 -0.15
CA GLY A 231 -9.55 22.83 0.94
C GLY A 231 -10.31 23.51 2.06
N ILE A 232 -11.55 23.07 2.32
CA ILE A 232 -12.47 23.72 3.26
C ILE A 232 -12.53 23.04 4.62
N LEU A 233 -12.01 21.79 4.73
CA LEU A 233 -11.92 21.08 6.00
C LEU A 233 -10.92 19.90 5.93
N PHE A 234 -10.00 19.83 6.90
CA PHE A 234 -9.04 18.74 7.08
C PHE A 234 -9.07 18.25 8.52
N PRO A 235 -10.02 17.40 8.91
CA PRO A 235 -10.02 16.84 10.25
C PRO A 235 -8.87 15.82 10.40
N PRO A 236 -8.34 15.65 11.62
CA PRO A 236 -7.32 14.60 11.87
C PRO A 236 -7.81 13.24 11.38
N ALA A 237 -7.01 12.56 10.56
CA ALA A 237 -7.34 11.22 10.08
C ALA A 237 -7.19 10.21 11.23
N PRO A 238 -8.03 9.16 11.30
CA PRO A 238 -7.81 8.04 12.21
C PRO A 238 -6.50 7.32 11.86
N LYS A 239 -5.74 6.92 12.89
CA LYS A 239 -4.44 6.23 12.75
C LYS A 239 -4.50 4.99 11.85
N THR A 240 -5.65 4.34 11.80
CA THR A 240 -5.91 3.18 10.93
C THR A 240 -5.70 3.46 9.43
N PHE A 241 -5.70 4.74 9.02
CA PHE A 241 -5.39 5.17 7.64
C PHE A 241 -3.96 5.71 7.49
N ALA A 242 -3.08 5.48 8.46
CA ALA A 242 -1.67 5.82 8.29
C ALA A 242 -1.01 4.94 7.23
N SER A 243 -0.09 5.55 6.47
CA SER A 243 0.84 4.82 5.60
C SER A 243 1.59 3.77 6.41
N GLN A 244 1.74 2.60 5.86
CA GLN A 244 2.48 1.51 6.47
C GLN A 244 3.82 1.30 5.76
N LEU A 245 4.87 1.01 6.52
CA LEU A 245 6.05 0.37 5.96
C LEU A 245 5.68 -1.09 5.67
N VAL A 246 5.47 -1.42 4.39
CA VAL A 246 5.04 -2.76 3.97
C VAL A 246 6.23 -3.53 3.44
N ILE A 247 6.41 -4.75 3.94
CA ILE A 247 7.55 -5.64 3.64
C ILE A 247 7.03 -6.99 3.17
N GLY A 248 7.78 -7.65 2.28
CA GLY A 248 7.49 -9.03 1.91
C GLY A 248 7.60 -9.95 3.13
N THR A 249 6.52 -10.67 3.45
CA THR A 249 6.43 -11.54 4.64
C THR A 249 7.63 -12.50 4.79
N PRO A 250 8.16 -13.12 3.70
CA PRO A 250 9.31 -14.01 3.81
C PRO A 250 10.62 -13.34 4.25
N TYR A 251 10.69 -12.00 4.20
CA TYR A 251 11.92 -11.23 4.42
C TYR A 251 11.98 -10.50 5.76
N LEU A 252 10.96 -10.63 6.61
CA LEU A 252 10.88 -9.93 7.89
C LEU A 252 12.07 -10.20 8.83
N GLU A 253 12.67 -11.38 8.71
CA GLU A 253 13.81 -11.79 9.54
C GLU A 253 15.18 -11.39 8.96
N ASP A 254 15.24 -10.86 7.73
CA ASP A 254 16.49 -10.37 7.13
C ASP A 254 17.09 -9.23 7.97
N ALA A 255 18.40 -9.28 8.20
CA ALA A 255 19.11 -8.36 9.09
C ALA A 255 19.02 -6.88 8.59
N ASN A 256 19.10 -6.67 7.27
CA ASN A 256 19.03 -5.33 6.70
C ASN A 256 17.59 -4.82 6.61
N ILE A 257 16.61 -5.71 6.47
CA ILE A 257 15.19 -5.37 6.60
C ILE A 257 14.85 -4.94 8.04
N LYS A 258 15.39 -5.61 9.05
CA LYS A 258 15.22 -5.16 10.46
C LYS A 258 15.81 -3.77 10.71
N LYS A 259 16.97 -3.47 10.12
CA LYS A 259 17.56 -2.12 10.19
C LYS A 259 16.71 -1.09 9.47
N LEU A 260 16.10 -1.45 8.33
CA LEU A 260 15.16 -0.59 7.63
C LEU A 260 13.96 -0.24 8.51
N GLN A 261 13.37 -1.23 9.19
CA GLN A 261 12.26 -1.02 10.11
C GLN A 261 12.69 -0.08 11.26
N GLN A 262 13.88 -0.28 11.84
CA GLN A 262 14.41 0.60 12.89
C GLN A 262 14.62 2.03 12.39
N ALA A 263 15.13 2.21 11.16
CA ALA A 263 15.35 3.55 10.59
C ALA A 263 14.02 4.28 10.36
N PHE A 264 12.96 3.62 9.92
CA PHE A 264 11.65 4.24 9.77
C PHE A 264 10.88 4.42 11.09
N ALA A 265 11.26 3.68 12.15
CA ALA A 265 10.72 3.83 13.49
C ALA A 265 11.45 4.91 14.32
N ASP A 266 12.55 5.47 13.81
CA ASP A 266 13.34 6.50 14.51
C ASP A 266 12.47 7.76 14.74
N PRO A 267 12.45 8.32 15.97
CA PRO A 267 11.65 9.51 16.29
C PRO A 267 11.92 10.71 15.37
N ARG A 268 13.11 10.81 14.77
CA ARG A 268 13.47 11.87 13.81
C ARG A 268 12.55 11.90 12.58
N VAL A 269 11.95 10.78 12.22
CA VAL A 269 10.95 10.71 11.13
C VAL A 269 9.73 11.57 11.48
N GLN A 270 9.20 11.40 12.70
CA GLN A 270 8.04 12.18 13.15
C GLN A 270 8.40 13.66 13.35
N GLN A 271 9.61 13.96 13.83
CA GLN A 271 10.10 15.35 13.95
C GLN A 271 10.22 16.02 12.58
N TYR A 272 10.74 15.33 11.57
CA TYR A 272 10.80 15.83 10.19
C TYR A 272 9.41 16.18 9.67
N LEU A 273 8.44 15.31 9.81
CA LEU A 273 7.05 15.54 9.37
C LEU A 273 6.41 16.75 10.06
N GLN A 274 6.79 17.04 11.32
CA GLN A 274 6.29 18.18 12.07
C GLN A 274 6.94 19.51 11.68
N GLN A 275 8.24 19.48 11.33
CA GLN A 275 9.09 20.67 11.29
C GLN A 275 9.52 21.07 9.87
N THR A 276 9.32 20.19 8.88
CA THR A 276 9.76 20.46 7.51
C THR A 276 9.01 21.61 6.86
N ASP A 277 9.73 22.42 6.09
CA ASP A 277 9.16 23.43 5.20
C ASP A 277 9.05 22.94 3.74
N ASP A 278 9.41 21.67 3.45
CA ASP A 278 9.25 21.11 2.12
C ASP A 278 7.76 21.13 1.73
N PRO A 279 7.37 21.86 0.65
CA PRO A 279 5.97 22.01 0.26
C PRO A 279 5.31 20.70 -0.19
N LEU A 280 6.10 19.68 -0.54
CA LEU A 280 5.59 18.34 -0.87
C LEU A 280 5.24 17.51 0.37
N VAL A 281 5.73 17.91 1.55
CA VAL A 281 5.47 17.23 2.82
C VAL A 281 4.60 18.07 3.73
N LYS A 282 4.93 19.37 3.91
CA LYS A 282 4.22 20.27 4.81
C LYS A 282 2.73 20.37 4.49
N GLY A 283 1.89 19.90 5.42
CA GLY A 283 0.43 19.90 5.26
C GLY A 283 -0.10 18.87 4.26
N VAL A 284 0.76 18.03 3.69
CA VAL A 284 0.41 16.91 2.79
C VAL A 284 0.57 15.59 3.53
N LEU A 285 1.74 15.39 4.14
CA LEU A 285 2.02 14.28 5.03
C LEU A 285 2.14 14.82 6.45
N VAL A 286 1.40 14.23 7.36
CA VAL A 286 1.38 14.65 8.77
C VAL A 286 1.89 13.52 9.66
N PRO A 287 2.42 13.84 10.85
CA PRO A 287 2.82 12.82 11.81
C PRO A 287 1.68 11.87 12.16
N VAL A 288 2.04 10.64 12.48
CA VAL A 288 1.07 9.68 13.01
C VAL A 288 0.58 10.18 14.35
N SER A 289 -0.72 10.48 14.46
CA SER A 289 -1.32 10.94 15.71
C SER A 289 -1.13 9.90 16.82
N ALA A 290 -0.70 10.34 17.98
CA ALA A 290 -0.87 9.57 19.20
C ALA A 290 -2.38 9.55 19.50
N GLU A 291 -3.01 8.36 19.42
CA GLU A 291 -4.35 8.15 19.97
C GLU A 291 -4.28 8.00 21.48
#